data_844f85a4ba449574ba5789ca10175aaf
#
_entry.id   844f85a4ba449574ba5789ca10175aaf
#
_cell.length_a   1.000
_cell.length_b   1.000
_cell.length_c   1.000
_cell.angle_alpha   90.00
_cell.angle_beta   90.00
_cell.angle_gamma   90.00
#
_symmetry.space_group_name_H-M   'P 1'
#
loop_
_entity.id
_entity.type
_entity.pdbx_description
1 polymer ?
#
loop_
_entity_poly.entity_id
_entity_poly.type
_entity_poly.pdbx_seq_one_letter_code
_entity_poly.pdbx_strand_id
1 'polypeptide(L)'
;MRKYWLDNLRWVIVLLVLFYHVIYFYNNKGVFGGIGGFGGNQYQDIVMYVLYPWFMMLMFLIAGISSRYSLEKISSKQFLSSRTRKLLVPATLGLFILHWITGFFNSQGASLANGSPVFPEEMPVFIKYFIWTLSGTGPLWFIQDLWLFSIILLLIRKFDKKDKLWQACEKIGIIPIILLGVLLYVGSFTLILYPRAESFDGLLNLYKPLNYLIPFLMGYFVFSHNKVQEILGKYSPILISIAIVCGTILTITTFG
;
A
#
# COMPACT_ATOMS: atom_id res chain seq x y z
N MET A 1 -7.73 -15.21 21.10
CA MET A 1 -6.83 -14.28 21.82
C MET A 1 -6.48 -13.11 20.90
N ARG A 2 -6.40 -11.88 21.39
CA ARG A 2 -5.99 -10.70 20.58
C ARG A 2 -4.48 -10.75 20.36
N LYS A 3 -4.04 -10.57 19.12
CA LYS A 3 -2.60 -10.57 18.76
C LYS A 3 -2.06 -9.13 18.84
N TYR A 4 -1.67 -8.67 20.02
CA TYR A 4 -1.20 -7.30 20.26
C TYR A 4 -0.05 -6.87 19.35
N TRP A 5 0.85 -7.79 18.97
CA TRP A 5 1.95 -7.51 18.09
C TRP A 5 1.50 -7.03 16.69
N LEU A 6 0.36 -7.55 16.17
CA LEU A 6 -0.22 -7.07 14.91
C LEU A 6 -0.74 -5.65 15.01
N ASP A 7 -1.36 -5.31 16.15
CA ASP A 7 -1.85 -3.96 16.37
C ASP A 7 -0.69 -2.97 16.50
N ASN A 8 0.37 -3.34 17.25
CA ASN A 8 1.57 -2.52 17.39
C ASN A 8 2.27 -2.31 16.04
N LEU A 9 2.42 -3.36 15.25
CA LEU A 9 3.06 -3.26 13.93
C LEU A 9 2.27 -2.35 12.98
N ARG A 10 0.93 -2.40 13.00
CA ARG A 10 0.08 -1.46 12.24
C ARG A 10 0.33 -0.02 12.65
N TRP A 11 0.37 0.26 13.95
CA TRP A 11 0.64 1.61 14.45
C TRP A 11 1.98 2.13 13.96
N VAL A 12 3.03 1.33 14.06
CA VAL A 12 4.37 1.71 13.57
C VAL A 12 4.31 2.04 12.07
N ILE A 13 3.66 1.18 11.26
CA ILE A 13 3.57 1.43 9.82
C ILE A 13 2.76 2.69 9.51
N VAL A 14 1.65 2.93 10.23
CA VAL A 14 0.86 4.17 10.04
C VAL A 14 1.71 5.42 10.32
N LEU A 15 2.54 5.39 11.36
CA LEU A 15 3.49 6.48 11.63
C LEU A 15 4.51 6.63 10.50
N LEU A 16 5.07 5.53 9.99
CA LEU A 16 5.99 5.57 8.84
C LEU A 16 5.31 6.12 7.59
N VAL A 17 4.03 5.80 7.35
CA VAL A 17 3.24 6.37 6.24
C VAL A 17 3.10 7.88 6.38
N LEU A 18 2.86 8.40 7.58
CA LEU A 18 2.80 9.84 7.82
C LEU A 18 4.16 10.51 7.53
N PHE A 19 5.26 9.98 8.08
CA PHE A 19 6.61 10.48 7.80
C PHE A 19 6.94 10.44 6.31
N TYR A 20 6.63 9.33 5.65
CA TYR A 20 6.82 9.18 4.22
C TYR A 20 6.10 10.28 3.42
N HIS A 21 4.82 10.55 3.71
CA HIS A 21 4.07 11.55 2.96
C HIS A 21 4.56 12.97 3.21
N VAL A 22 5.03 13.30 4.43
CA VAL A 22 5.65 14.60 4.69
C VAL A 22 6.90 14.76 3.81
N ILE A 23 7.79 13.77 3.79
CA ILE A 23 9.00 13.82 2.96
C ILE A 23 8.63 13.83 1.46
N TYR A 24 7.63 13.03 1.06
CA TYR A 24 7.15 12.95 -0.31
C TYR A 24 6.68 14.30 -0.86
N PHE A 25 5.98 15.10 -0.07
CA PHE A 25 5.53 16.43 -0.50
C PHE A 25 6.68 17.42 -0.69
N TYR A 26 7.80 17.24 0.00
CA TYR A 26 8.96 18.14 -0.03
C TYR A 26 10.17 17.53 -0.74
N ASN A 27 10.00 16.45 -1.53
CA ASN A 27 11.11 15.80 -2.22
C ASN A 27 11.63 16.61 -3.41
N ASN A 28 12.91 16.43 -3.73
CA ASN A 28 13.58 17.07 -4.89
C ASN A 28 13.85 16.08 -6.05
N LYS A 29 13.36 14.85 -6.00
CA LYS A 29 13.64 13.81 -7.00
C LYS A 29 12.58 13.73 -8.12
N GLY A 30 11.75 14.76 -8.27
CA GLY A 30 10.75 14.82 -9.34
C GLY A 30 9.62 13.79 -9.21
N VAL A 31 9.45 13.22 -8.02
CA VAL A 31 8.32 12.32 -7.75
C VAL A 31 7.05 13.18 -7.65
N PHE A 32 6.01 12.75 -8.32
CA PHE A 32 4.74 13.48 -8.44
C PHE A 32 4.17 13.92 -7.09
N GLY A 33 3.78 15.20 -7.00
CA GLY A 33 3.10 15.78 -5.84
C GLY A 33 4.00 16.60 -4.92
N GLY A 34 5.25 16.84 -5.30
CA GLY A 34 6.13 17.75 -4.55
C GLY A 34 5.62 19.20 -4.58
N ILE A 35 5.56 19.83 -3.40
CA ILE A 35 5.13 21.24 -3.24
C ILE A 35 6.22 22.22 -3.69
N GLY A 36 7.44 21.78 -3.92
CA GLY A 36 8.50 22.63 -4.39
C GLY A 36 9.83 21.93 -4.56
N GLY A 37 10.57 22.29 -5.59
CA GLY A 37 11.97 21.95 -5.73
C GLY A 37 12.78 22.78 -4.75
N PHE A 38 13.12 22.22 -3.61
CA PHE A 38 14.19 22.77 -2.80
C PHE A 38 15.49 22.44 -3.52
N GLY A 39 16.20 23.43 -4.04
CA GLY A 39 17.43 23.21 -4.78
C GLY A 39 18.51 22.54 -3.93
N GLY A 40 19.16 21.50 -4.47
CA GLY A 40 20.24 20.78 -3.84
C GLY A 40 19.92 19.32 -3.46
N ASN A 41 20.92 18.59 -2.97
CA ASN A 41 20.74 17.23 -2.49
C ASN A 41 20.01 17.23 -1.13
N GLN A 42 18.84 16.64 -1.12
CA GLN A 42 18.05 16.49 0.10
C GLN A 42 18.24 15.09 0.66
N TYR A 43 19.03 14.96 1.73
CA TYR A 43 19.26 13.65 2.36
C TYR A 43 18.00 13.00 2.94
N GLN A 44 16.96 13.77 3.27
CA GLN A 44 15.68 13.22 3.69
C GLN A 44 15.00 12.34 2.61
N ASP A 45 15.29 12.57 1.34
CA ASP A 45 14.74 11.76 0.24
C ASP A 45 15.21 10.29 0.33
N ILE A 46 16.36 10.03 0.96
CA ILE A 46 16.84 8.66 1.24
C ILE A 46 15.80 7.87 2.03
N VAL A 47 15.19 8.48 3.04
CA VAL A 47 14.16 7.84 3.88
C VAL A 47 12.97 7.40 3.02
N MET A 48 12.56 8.22 2.06
CA MET A 48 11.47 7.89 1.12
C MET A 48 11.81 6.65 0.30
N TYR A 49 13.01 6.57 -0.28
CA TYR A 49 13.46 5.44 -1.11
C TYR A 49 13.66 4.16 -0.30
N VAL A 50 14.11 4.26 0.95
CA VAL A 50 14.26 3.11 1.84
C VAL A 50 12.91 2.57 2.32
N LEU A 51 11.92 3.44 2.59
CA LEU A 51 10.61 3.01 3.09
C LEU A 51 9.69 2.47 1.98
N TYR A 52 9.65 3.14 0.82
CA TYR A 52 8.68 2.88 -0.25
C TYR A 52 8.58 1.41 -0.68
N PRO A 53 9.69 0.66 -0.86
CA PRO A 53 9.63 -0.70 -1.38
C PRO A 53 8.89 -1.71 -0.50
N TRP A 54 8.79 -1.47 0.81
CA TRP A 54 8.34 -2.52 1.73
C TRP A 54 7.19 -2.13 2.66
N PHE A 55 7.07 -0.85 3.07
CA PHE A 55 6.13 -0.49 4.16
C PHE A 55 4.65 -0.70 3.76
N MET A 56 4.25 -0.40 2.53
CA MET A 56 2.90 -0.66 2.06
C MET A 56 2.64 -2.14 1.82
N MET A 57 3.62 -2.88 1.31
CA MET A 57 3.51 -4.34 1.17
C MET A 57 3.34 -5.02 2.54
N LEU A 58 4.08 -4.57 3.55
CA LEU A 58 3.93 -5.07 4.92
C LEU A 58 2.54 -4.75 5.48
N MET A 59 1.97 -3.57 5.18
CA MET A 59 0.61 -3.22 5.60
C MET A 59 -0.43 -4.19 5.02
N PHE A 60 -0.35 -4.51 3.73
CA PHE A 60 -1.25 -5.50 3.10
C PHE A 60 -1.04 -6.92 3.64
N LEU A 61 0.21 -7.31 3.89
CA LEU A 61 0.53 -8.60 4.50
C LEU A 61 -0.12 -8.74 5.89
N ILE A 62 0.01 -7.73 6.75
CA ILE A 62 -0.63 -7.68 8.07
C ILE A 62 -2.16 -7.71 7.96
N ALA A 63 -2.71 -7.01 6.97
CA ALA A 63 -4.14 -7.04 6.71
C ALA A 63 -4.62 -8.43 6.30
N GLY A 64 -3.83 -9.17 5.51
CA GLY A 64 -4.07 -10.57 5.17
C GLY A 64 -4.09 -11.49 6.39
N ILE A 65 -3.06 -11.42 7.24
CA ILE A 65 -2.99 -12.17 8.52
C ILE A 65 -4.23 -11.89 9.37
N SER A 66 -4.60 -10.63 9.49
CA SER A 66 -5.74 -10.21 10.29
C SER A 66 -7.07 -10.66 9.72
N SER A 67 -7.15 -10.76 8.39
CA SER A 67 -8.33 -11.29 7.71
C SER A 67 -8.52 -12.77 8.02
N ARG A 68 -7.44 -13.57 8.11
CA ARG A 68 -7.47 -14.96 8.54
C ARG A 68 -8.08 -15.08 9.93
N TYR A 69 -7.51 -14.40 10.92
CA TYR A 69 -8.00 -14.45 12.29
C TYR A 69 -9.42 -13.90 12.48
N SER A 70 -9.85 -12.99 11.62
CA SER A 70 -11.21 -12.49 11.62
C SER A 70 -12.20 -13.53 11.08
N LEU A 71 -11.88 -14.16 9.96
CA LEU A 71 -12.72 -15.15 9.30
C LEU A 71 -12.81 -16.50 10.03
N GLU A 72 -11.96 -16.74 11.02
CA GLU A 72 -12.10 -17.82 11.99
C GLU A 72 -13.22 -17.56 13.02
N LYS A 73 -13.59 -16.29 13.24
CA LYS A 73 -14.52 -15.89 14.29
C LYS A 73 -15.88 -15.46 13.78
N ILE A 74 -15.96 -14.95 12.57
CA ILE A 74 -17.18 -14.40 11.99
C ILE A 74 -17.43 -14.99 10.60
N SER A 75 -18.70 -14.99 10.19
CA SER A 75 -19.09 -15.46 8.87
C SER A 75 -18.57 -14.55 7.75
N SER A 76 -18.42 -15.10 6.53
CA SER A 76 -18.01 -14.34 5.34
C SER A 76 -18.91 -13.12 5.07
N LYS A 77 -20.22 -13.24 5.31
CA LYS A 77 -21.18 -12.14 5.17
C LYS A 77 -20.92 -11.02 6.19
N GLN A 78 -20.71 -11.37 7.45
CA GLN A 78 -20.38 -10.42 8.51
C GLN A 78 -19.03 -9.75 8.26
N PHE A 79 -18.04 -10.51 7.79
CA PHE A 79 -16.73 -10.00 7.43
C PHE A 79 -16.84 -8.95 6.32
N LEU A 80 -17.49 -9.27 5.20
CA LEU A 80 -17.65 -8.34 4.08
C LEU A 80 -18.44 -7.09 4.48
N SER A 81 -19.55 -7.25 5.20
CA SER A 81 -20.36 -6.12 5.69
C SER A 81 -19.54 -5.20 6.60
N SER A 82 -18.74 -5.77 7.51
CA SER A 82 -17.83 -5.00 8.36
C SER A 82 -16.75 -4.26 7.56
N ARG A 83 -16.16 -4.91 6.54
CA ARG A 83 -15.16 -4.30 5.66
C ARG A 83 -15.77 -3.17 4.83
N THR A 84 -16.96 -3.39 4.24
CA THR A 84 -17.65 -2.34 3.47
C THR A 84 -17.91 -1.11 4.34
N ARG A 85 -18.47 -1.31 5.53
CA ARG A 85 -18.80 -0.20 6.44
C ARG A 85 -17.56 0.53 6.96
N LYS A 86 -16.47 -0.20 7.26
CA LYS A 86 -15.26 0.37 7.88
C LYS A 86 -14.21 0.85 6.89
N LEU A 87 -14.24 0.40 5.64
CA LEU A 87 -13.26 0.72 4.63
C LEU A 87 -13.89 1.48 3.46
N LEU A 88 -14.82 0.86 2.72
CA LEU A 88 -15.36 1.46 1.50
C LEU A 88 -16.15 2.73 1.79
N VAL A 89 -17.05 2.71 2.77
CA VAL A 89 -17.89 3.90 3.08
C VAL A 89 -17.04 5.10 3.50
N PRO A 90 -16.09 4.99 4.46
CA PRO A 90 -15.22 6.13 4.80
C PRO A 90 -14.31 6.55 3.66
N ALA A 91 -13.80 5.61 2.86
CA ALA A 91 -12.96 5.94 1.71
C ALA A 91 -13.74 6.73 0.65
N THR A 92 -14.96 6.30 0.32
CA THR A 92 -15.80 6.99 -0.65
C THR A 92 -16.21 8.39 -0.14
N LEU A 93 -16.63 8.51 1.12
CA LEU A 93 -16.92 9.81 1.71
C LEU A 93 -15.70 10.71 1.75
N GLY A 94 -14.54 10.17 2.15
CA GLY A 94 -13.28 10.90 2.20
C GLY A 94 -12.81 11.38 0.81
N LEU A 95 -13.09 10.61 -0.24
CA LEU A 95 -12.84 11.01 -1.61
C LEU A 95 -13.56 12.33 -1.92
N PHE A 96 -14.87 12.41 -1.66
CA PHE A 96 -15.65 13.62 -1.91
C PHE A 96 -15.35 14.78 -0.95
N ILE A 97 -15.00 14.49 0.29
CA ILE A 97 -14.75 15.53 1.30
C ILE A 97 -13.34 16.10 1.20
N LEU A 98 -12.32 15.27 0.93
CA LEU A 98 -10.91 15.66 1.07
C LEU A 98 -10.12 15.62 -0.24
N HIS A 99 -10.42 14.70 -1.17
CA HIS A 99 -9.55 14.45 -2.31
C HIS A 99 -9.53 15.63 -3.31
N TRP A 100 -10.62 16.36 -3.44
CA TRP A 100 -10.68 17.56 -4.27
C TRP A 100 -9.62 18.61 -3.90
N ILE A 101 -9.21 18.66 -2.62
CA ILE A 101 -8.15 19.56 -2.14
C ILE A 101 -6.84 19.21 -2.83
N THR A 102 -6.48 17.91 -2.84
CA THR A 102 -5.27 17.42 -3.51
C THR A 102 -5.36 17.67 -5.02
N GLY A 103 -6.50 17.39 -5.65
CA GLY A 103 -6.75 17.63 -7.07
C GLY A 103 -6.64 19.14 -7.42
N PHE A 104 -7.16 20.03 -6.58
CA PHE A 104 -7.02 21.46 -6.74
C PHE A 104 -5.53 21.89 -6.73
N PHE A 105 -4.78 21.53 -5.71
CA PHE A 105 -3.35 21.90 -5.62
C PHE A 105 -2.52 21.29 -6.77
N ASN A 106 -2.80 20.05 -7.17
CA ASN A 106 -2.14 19.44 -8.32
C ASN A 106 -2.43 20.21 -9.62
N SER A 107 -3.68 20.66 -9.82
CA SER A 107 -4.04 21.45 -11.00
C SER A 107 -3.37 22.84 -11.00
N GLN A 108 -3.24 23.47 -9.83
CA GLN A 108 -2.51 24.75 -9.70
C GLN A 108 -1.01 24.55 -9.99
N GLY A 109 -0.39 23.52 -9.41
CA GLY A 109 1.00 23.18 -9.70
C GLY A 109 1.26 22.89 -11.17
N ALA A 110 0.37 22.16 -11.83
CA ALA A 110 0.45 21.89 -13.26
C ALA A 110 0.25 23.17 -14.09
N SER A 111 -0.65 24.06 -13.68
CA SER A 111 -0.84 25.37 -14.35
C SER A 111 0.42 26.23 -14.28
N LEU A 112 1.07 26.27 -13.12
CA LEU A 112 2.32 27.01 -12.92
C LEU A 112 3.46 26.41 -13.76
N ALA A 113 3.57 25.10 -13.80
CA ALA A 113 4.60 24.39 -14.58
C ALA A 113 4.45 24.57 -16.10
N ASN A 114 3.21 24.59 -16.58
CA ASN A 114 2.90 24.70 -18.02
C ASN A 114 2.73 26.12 -18.51
N GLY A 115 2.69 27.12 -17.61
CA GLY A 115 2.44 28.51 -17.93
C GLY A 115 1.03 28.80 -18.45
N SER A 116 0.08 27.87 -18.29
CA SER A 116 -1.30 27.98 -18.75
C SER A 116 -2.25 27.26 -17.79
N PRO A 117 -3.51 27.74 -17.65
CA PRO A 117 -4.52 27.08 -16.83
C PRO A 117 -4.80 25.66 -17.33
N VAL A 118 -4.89 24.69 -16.40
CA VAL A 118 -5.27 23.29 -16.70
C VAL A 118 -6.72 23.19 -17.17
N PHE A 119 -7.57 24.09 -16.69
CA PHE A 119 -8.99 24.12 -17.06
C PHE A 119 -9.32 25.41 -17.79
N PRO A 120 -10.24 25.36 -18.79
CA PRO A 120 -10.81 26.56 -19.40
C PRO A 120 -11.42 27.49 -18.32
N GLU A 121 -11.27 28.80 -18.49
CA GLU A 121 -11.84 29.79 -17.55
C GLU A 121 -13.35 29.64 -17.41
N GLU A 122 -14.03 29.35 -18.51
CA GLU A 122 -15.49 29.22 -18.60
C GLU A 122 -16.02 27.92 -17.96
N MET A 123 -15.14 26.98 -17.58
CA MET A 123 -15.58 25.71 -16.99
C MET A 123 -16.24 25.95 -15.62
N PRO A 124 -17.50 25.49 -15.43
CA PRO A 124 -18.19 25.62 -14.16
C PRO A 124 -17.45 25.00 -12.98
N VAL A 125 -17.45 25.65 -11.83
CA VAL A 125 -16.73 25.22 -10.64
C VAL A 125 -17.14 23.82 -10.17
N PHE A 126 -18.42 23.45 -10.32
CA PHE A 126 -18.89 22.13 -9.92
C PHE A 126 -18.27 21.01 -10.80
N ILE A 127 -18.03 21.27 -12.09
CA ILE A 127 -17.33 20.31 -12.98
C ILE A 127 -15.86 20.20 -12.55
N LYS A 128 -15.19 21.33 -12.29
CA LYS A 128 -13.82 21.34 -11.75
C LYS A 128 -13.73 20.53 -10.46
N TYR A 129 -14.71 20.70 -9.53
CA TYR A 129 -14.76 19.94 -8.29
C TYR A 129 -14.84 18.42 -8.54
N PHE A 130 -15.69 17.95 -9.44
CA PHE A 130 -15.76 16.51 -9.75
C PHE A 130 -14.47 15.99 -10.40
N ILE A 131 -13.85 16.77 -11.29
CA ILE A 131 -12.57 16.39 -11.88
C ILE A 131 -11.49 16.31 -10.78
N TRP A 132 -11.36 17.32 -9.92
CA TRP A 132 -10.41 17.29 -8.81
C TRP A 132 -10.65 16.12 -7.85
N THR A 133 -11.92 15.77 -7.61
CA THR A 133 -12.30 14.69 -6.72
C THR A 133 -11.97 13.31 -7.31
N LEU A 134 -12.16 13.12 -8.62
CA LEU A 134 -12.07 11.81 -9.27
C LEU A 134 -10.76 11.59 -10.04
N SER A 135 -9.91 12.62 -10.15
CA SER A 135 -8.63 12.51 -10.88
C SER A 135 -7.47 12.23 -9.95
N GLY A 136 -6.61 11.31 -10.38
CA GLY A 136 -5.39 10.98 -9.69
C GLY A 136 -5.56 10.04 -8.49
N THR A 137 -4.44 9.42 -8.12
CA THR A 137 -4.40 8.49 -6.99
C THR A 137 -4.30 9.27 -5.69
N GLY A 138 -5.39 9.32 -4.93
CA GLY A 138 -5.41 9.96 -3.61
C GLY A 138 -4.95 9.02 -2.50
N PRO A 139 -4.76 9.51 -1.27
CA PRO A 139 -4.25 8.72 -0.14
C PRO A 139 -5.19 7.58 0.30
N LEU A 140 -6.42 7.56 -0.21
CA LEU A 140 -7.45 6.58 0.17
C LEU A 140 -7.39 5.27 -0.65
N TRP A 141 -6.53 5.19 -1.66
CA TRP A 141 -6.37 4.02 -2.52
C TRP A 141 -6.13 2.74 -1.71
N PHE A 142 -5.30 2.78 -0.68
CA PHE A 142 -4.99 1.63 0.16
C PHE A 142 -6.25 0.99 0.77
N ILE A 143 -7.19 1.81 1.25
CA ILE A 143 -8.41 1.35 1.92
C ILE A 143 -9.36 0.70 0.90
N GLN A 144 -9.42 1.24 -0.32
CA GLN A 144 -10.26 0.70 -1.40
C GLN A 144 -9.68 -0.59 -1.96
N ASP A 145 -8.35 -0.65 -2.19
CA ASP A 145 -7.67 -1.90 -2.54
C ASP A 145 -7.90 -2.99 -1.49
N LEU A 146 -7.78 -2.66 -0.21
CA LEU A 146 -8.00 -3.61 0.87
C LEU A 146 -9.44 -4.14 0.91
N TRP A 147 -10.43 -3.31 0.57
CA TRP A 147 -11.81 -3.73 0.41
C TRP A 147 -11.96 -4.69 -0.77
N LEU A 148 -11.41 -4.36 -1.93
CA LEU A 148 -11.41 -5.21 -3.12
C LEU A 148 -10.74 -6.57 -2.83
N PHE A 149 -9.58 -6.57 -2.17
CA PHE A 149 -8.88 -7.80 -1.80
C PHE A 149 -9.67 -8.65 -0.82
N SER A 150 -10.48 -8.04 0.03
CA SER A 150 -11.41 -8.78 0.90
C SER A 150 -12.46 -9.53 0.09
N ILE A 151 -12.96 -8.97 -1.00
CA ILE A 151 -13.89 -9.65 -1.92
C ILE A 151 -13.18 -10.81 -2.63
N ILE A 152 -12.01 -10.55 -3.22
CA ILE A 152 -11.21 -11.57 -3.92
C ILE A 152 -10.89 -12.74 -2.98
N LEU A 153 -10.51 -12.47 -1.75
CA LEU A 153 -10.26 -13.49 -0.73
C LEU A 153 -11.49 -14.36 -0.48
N LEU A 154 -12.67 -13.75 -0.35
CA LEU A 154 -13.92 -14.50 -0.14
C LEU A 154 -14.29 -15.34 -1.36
N LEU A 155 -14.00 -14.88 -2.58
CA LEU A 155 -14.16 -15.68 -3.79
C LEU A 155 -13.21 -16.88 -3.78
N ILE A 156 -11.93 -16.72 -3.48
CA ILE A 156 -10.96 -17.81 -3.35
C ILE A 156 -11.45 -18.83 -2.31
N ARG A 157 -11.90 -18.39 -1.15
CA ARG A 157 -12.42 -19.26 -0.09
C ARG A 157 -13.69 -20.02 -0.50
N LYS A 158 -14.53 -19.44 -1.36
CA LYS A 158 -15.72 -20.14 -1.87
C LYS A 158 -15.34 -21.38 -2.69
N PHE A 159 -14.22 -21.33 -3.41
CA PHE A 159 -13.68 -22.48 -4.17
C PHE A 159 -12.86 -23.41 -3.27
N ASP A 160 -12.10 -22.90 -2.31
CA ASP A 160 -11.31 -23.67 -1.35
C ASP A 160 -12.07 -23.97 -0.05
N LYS A 161 -13.20 -24.69 -0.16
CA LYS A 161 -14.11 -25.00 0.97
C LYS A 161 -13.45 -25.77 2.13
N LYS A 162 -12.33 -26.46 1.88
CA LYS A 162 -11.63 -27.29 2.87
C LYS A 162 -10.36 -26.63 3.40
N ASP A 163 -10.13 -25.33 3.12
CA ASP A 163 -8.90 -24.61 3.48
C ASP A 163 -7.60 -25.33 3.04
N LYS A 164 -7.66 -26.07 1.90
CA LYS A 164 -6.53 -26.87 1.41
C LYS A 164 -5.31 -26.01 1.07
N LEU A 165 -5.55 -24.83 0.49
CA LEU A 165 -4.47 -23.87 0.17
C LEU A 165 -3.76 -23.42 1.43
N TRP A 166 -4.52 -23.09 2.47
CA TRP A 166 -3.96 -22.67 3.75
C TRP A 166 -3.18 -23.81 4.40
N GLN A 167 -3.75 -25.03 4.46
CA GLN A 167 -3.09 -26.21 5.01
C GLN A 167 -1.81 -26.58 4.25
N ALA A 168 -1.78 -26.44 2.93
CA ALA A 168 -0.58 -26.68 2.13
C ALA A 168 0.57 -25.73 2.50
N CYS A 169 0.25 -24.50 2.92
CA CYS A 169 1.23 -23.50 3.34
C CYS A 169 1.76 -23.70 4.77
N GLU A 170 1.18 -24.59 5.58
CA GLU A 170 1.62 -24.85 6.96
C GLU A 170 3.04 -25.41 7.05
N LYS A 171 3.46 -26.19 6.02
CA LYS A 171 4.75 -26.88 5.99
C LYS A 171 5.87 -26.05 5.33
N ILE A 172 5.62 -24.79 5.04
CA ILE A 172 6.60 -23.92 4.39
C ILE A 172 7.77 -23.67 5.35
N GLY A 173 9.00 -23.95 4.86
CA GLY A 173 10.25 -23.68 5.58
C GLY A 173 10.83 -22.30 5.26
N ILE A 174 12.06 -22.05 5.75
CA ILE A 174 12.71 -20.74 5.59
C ILE A 174 13.04 -20.40 4.12
N ILE A 175 13.45 -21.39 3.31
CA ILE A 175 13.84 -21.15 1.91
C ILE A 175 12.68 -20.60 1.07
N PRO A 176 11.48 -21.23 1.03
CA PRO A 176 10.32 -20.64 0.37
C PRO A 176 9.94 -19.25 0.91
N ILE A 177 10.11 -19.00 2.22
CA ILE A 177 9.82 -17.67 2.80
C ILE A 177 10.78 -16.62 2.22
N ILE A 178 12.06 -16.92 2.10
CA ILE A 178 13.05 -16.03 1.47
C ILE A 178 12.70 -15.80 0.00
N LEU A 179 12.36 -16.86 -0.75
CA LEU A 179 11.93 -16.72 -2.15
C LEU A 179 10.68 -15.86 -2.31
N LEU A 180 9.71 -15.98 -1.41
CA LEU A 180 8.54 -15.09 -1.37
C LEU A 180 8.95 -13.64 -1.07
N GLY A 181 9.92 -13.42 -0.19
CA GLY A 181 10.50 -12.08 0.07
C GLY A 181 11.15 -11.48 -1.19
N VAL A 182 11.95 -12.29 -1.91
CA VAL A 182 12.56 -11.88 -3.19
C VAL A 182 11.47 -11.52 -4.22
N LEU A 183 10.41 -12.33 -4.34
CA LEU A 183 9.30 -12.08 -5.22
C LEU A 183 8.60 -10.74 -4.90
N LEU A 184 8.39 -10.46 -3.61
CA LEU A 184 7.85 -9.18 -3.17
C LEU A 184 8.78 -8.00 -3.50
N TYR A 185 10.09 -8.20 -3.35
CA TYR A 185 11.08 -7.18 -3.70
C TYR A 185 11.08 -6.87 -5.20
N VAL A 186 11.04 -7.90 -6.05
CA VAL A 186 10.92 -7.73 -7.51
C VAL A 186 9.63 -7.01 -7.88
N GLY A 187 8.52 -7.35 -7.22
CA GLY A 187 7.25 -6.63 -7.39
C GLY A 187 7.35 -5.15 -6.97
N SER A 188 8.02 -4.85 -5.85
CA SER A 188 8.29 -3.45 -5.43
C SER A 188 9.12 -2.69 -6.45
N PHE A 189 10.10 -3.35 -7.07
CA PHE A 189 10.94 -2.73 -8.09
C PHE A 189 10.10 -2.32 -9.32
N THR A 190 9.15 -3.16 -9.74
CA THR A 190 8.22 -2.79 -10.82
C THR A 190 7.34 -1.60 -10.46
N LEU A 191 6.98 -1.43 -9.17
CA LEU A 191 6.27 -0.24 -8.69
C LEU A 191 7.08 1.05 -8.86
N ILE A 192 8.38 0.97 -8.63
CA ILE A 192 9.30 2.12 -8.79
C ILE A 192 9.46 2.48 -10.26
N LEU A 193 9.69 1.47 -11.13
CA LEU A 193 9.92 1.70 -12.56
C LEU A 193 8.68 2.18 -13.32
N TYR A 194 7.51 1.70 -12.92
CA TYR A 194 6.23 1.99 -13.59
C TYR A 194 5.20 2.53 -12.61
N PRO A 195 5.39 3.74 -12.04
CA PRO A 195 4.60 4.25 -10.92
C PRO A 195 3.10 4.37 -11.22
N ARG A 196 2.71 4.54 -12.47
CA ARG A 196 1.29 4.69 -12.87
C ARG A 196 0.70 3.48 -13.58
N ALA A 197 1.49 2.45 -13.87
CA ALA A 197 0.96 1.24 -14.50
C ALA A 197 -0.06 0.57 -13.57
N GLU A 198 -1.16 0.08 -14.11
CA GLU A 198 -2.22 -0.64 -13.40
C GLU A 198 -2.94 0.18 -12.29
N SER A 199 -2.90 1.51 -12.35
CA SER A 199 -3.67 2.37 -11.45
C SER A 199 -4.99 2.76 -12.10
N PHE A 200 -6.05 2.82 -11.30
CA PHE A 200 -7.40 3.19 -11.73
C PHE A 200 -7.85 4.41 -10.92
N ASP A 201 -8.12 5.50 -11.61
CA ASP A 201 -8.62 6.73 -11.01
C ASP A 201 -10.14 6.80 -11.17
N GLY A 202 -10.81 7.34 -10.18
CA GLY A 202 -12.26 7.51 -10.19
C GLY A 202 -12.91 7.24 -8.83
N LEU A 203 -14.15 6.79 -8.85
CA LEU A 203 -14.89 6.45 -7.63
C LEU A 203 -14.22 5.30 -6.84
N LEU A 204 -13.67 4.32 -7.55
CA LEU A 204 -12.73 3.36 -7.02
C LEU A 204 -11.33 3.80 -7.44
N ASN A 205 -10.59 4.28 -6.48
CA ASN A 205 -9.22 4.73 -6.66
C ASN A 205 -8.29 3.58 -6.25
N LEU A 206 -7.76 2.87 -7.23
CA LEU A 206 -6.94 1.68 -7.03
C LEU A 206 -5.51 1.95 -7.51
N TYR A 207 -4.53 1.57 -6.71
CA TYR A 207 -3.12 1.76 -7.03
C TYR A 207 -2.40 0.42 -7.10
N LYS A 208 -2.05 -0.02 -8.31
CA LYS A 208 -1.34 -1.27 -8.60
C LYS A 208 -1.91 -2.49 -7.85
N PRO A 209 -3.22 -2.76 -7.97
CA PRO A 209 -3.91 -3.73 -7.13
C PRO A 209 -3.32 -5.14 -7.25
N LEU A 210 -2.80 -5.56 -8.41
CA LEU A 210 -2.19 -6.88 -8.59
C LEU A 210 -0.93 -7.04 -7.74
N ASN A 211 -0.08 -6.01 -7.69
CA ASN A 211 1.15 -6.06 -6.91
C ASN A 211 0.88 -6.12 -5.39
N TYR A 212 -0.16 -5.45 -4.91
CA TYR A 212 -0.52 -5.46 -3.49
C TYR A 212 -1.42 -6.62 -3.08
N LEU A 213 -2.14 -7.23 -4.02
CA LEU A 213 -2.93 -8.43 -3.77
C LEU A 213 -2.04 -9.60 -3.32
N ILE A 214 -0.86 -9.74 -3.93
CA ILE A 214 0.09 -10.83 -3.61
C ILE A 214 0.47 -10.81 -2.13
N PRO A 215 1.04 -9.72 -1.55
CA PRO A 215 1.38 -9.70 -0.12
C PRO A 215 0.15 -9.86 0.79
N PHE A 216 -1.03 -9.37 0.39
CA PHE A 216 -2.26 -9.60 1.14
C PHE A 216 -2.61 -11.10 1.21
N LEU A 217 -2.57 -11.81 0.07
CA LEU A 217 -2.83 -13.26 0.03
C LEU A 217 -1.75 -14.05 0.75
N MET A 218 -0.47 -13.66 0.62
CA MET A 218 0.61 -14.27 1.38
C MET A 218 0.40 -14.10 2.89
N GLY A 219 -0.04 -12.94 3.33
CA GLY A 219 -0.41 -12.70 4.72
C GLY A 219 -1.48 -13.68 5.20
N TYR A 220 -2.51 -13.89 4.40
CA TYR A 220 -3.61 -14.80 4.71
C TYR A 220 -3.19 -16.28 4.69
N PHE A 221 -2.52 -16.75 3.64
CA PHE A 221 -2.26 -18.17 3.42
C PHE A 221 -0.94 -18.65 4.05
N VAL A 222 0.09 -17.81 4.15
CA VAL A 222 1.43 -18.21 4.60
C VAL A 222 1.73 -17.66 5.98
N PHE A 223 1.75 -16.33 6.12
CA PHE A 223 2.24 -15.67 7.33
C PHE A 223 1.26 -15.69 8.51
N SER A 224 0.03 -16.19 8.31
CA SER A 224 -0.93 -16.44 9.39
C SER A 224 -0.62 -17.68 10.22
N HIS A 225 0.24 -18.58 9.75
CA HIS A 225 0.66 -19.77 10.49
C HIS A 225 1.63 -19.44 11.61
N ASN A 226 1.37 -19.94 12.83
CA ASN A 226 2.25 -19.73 13.98
C ASN A 226 3.66 -20.26 13.72
N LYS A 227 3.78 -21.44 13.07
CA LYS A 227 5.07 -22.04 12.69
C LYS A 227 5.90 -21.12 11.81
N VAL A 228 5.29 -20.46 10.83
CA VAL A 228 5.98 -19.49 9.95
C VAL A 228 6.43 -18.28 10.76
N GLN A 229 5.58 -17.79 11.69
CA GLN A 229 5.93 -16.67 12.58
C GLN A 229 7.09 -17.02 13.52
N GLU A 230 7.14 -18.26 14.04
CA GLU A 230 8.25 -18.77 14.85
C GLU A 230 9.55 -18.86 14.03
N ILE A 231 9.48 -19.37 12.77
CA ILE A 231 10.62 -19.39 11.86
C ILE A 231 11.15 -17.98 11.60
N LEU A 232 10.27 -17.02 11.31
CA LEU A 232 10.65 -15.61 11.12
C LEU A 232 11.31 -15.04 12.37
N GLY A 233 10.77 -15.32 13.56
CA GLY A 233 11.36 -14.90 14.82
C GLY A 233 12.77 -15.47 15.02
N LYS A 234 12.96 -16.77 14.75
CA LYS A 234 14.26 -17.44 14.85
C LYS A 234 15.33 -16.88 13.92
N TYR A 235 14.95 -16.57 12.68
CA TYR A 235 15.87 -16.07 11.66
C TYR A 235 15.88 -14.54 11.54
N SER A 236 15.14 -13.83 12.42
CA SER A 236 15.03 -12.37 12.37
C SER A 236 16.36 -11.62 12.34
N PRO A 237 17.43 -12.00 13.09
CA PRO A 237 18.71 -11.28 13.01
C PRO A 237 19.33 -11.36 11.61
N ILE A 238 19.27 -12.52 10.97
CA ILE A 238 19.79 -12.71 9.60
C ILE A 238 18.97 -11.93 8.59
N LEU A 239 17.64 -12.00 8.70
CA LEU A 239 16.72 -11.28 7.79
C LEU A 239 16.89 -9.76 7.91
N ILE A 240 17.05 -9.23 9.12
CA ILE A 240 17.32 -7.82 9.36
C ILE A 240 18.68 -7.42 8.77
N SER A 241 19.74 -8.23 8.94
CA SER A 241 21.05 -7.96 8.34
C SER A 241 20.97 -7.89 6.81
N ILE A 242 20.27 -8.82 6.18
CA ILE A 242 20.02 -8.81 4.72
C ILE A 242 19.28 -7.54 4.33
N ALA A 243 18.23 -7.16 5.05
CA ALA A 243 17.45 -5.95 4.76
C ALA A 243 18.29 -4.68 4.85
N ILE A 244 19.18 -4.58 5.86
CA ILE A 244 20.11 -3.45 6.02
C ILE A 244 21.07 -3.39 4.83
N VAL A 245 21.68 -4.51 4.45
CA VAL A 245 22.61 -4.57 3.31
C VAL A 245 21.90 -4.16 2.00
N CYS A 246 20.73 -4.73 1.74
CA CYS A 246 19.94 -4.37 0.54
C CYS A 246 19.55 -2.90 0.54
N GLY A 247 19.10 -2.36 1.67
CA GLY A 247 18.76 -0.95 1.82
C GLY A 247 19.95 -0.02 1.62
N THR A 248 21.13 -0.41 2.11
CA THR A 248 22.39 0.34 1.92
C THR A 248 22.79 0.34 0.45
N ILE A 249 22.75 -0.81 -0.22
CA ILE A 249 23.04 -0.91 -1.66
C ILE A 249 22.08 -0.02 -2.46
N LEU A 250 20.77 -0.11 -2.18
CA LEU A 250 19.77 0.72 -2.84
C LEU A 250 20.05 2.22 -2.64
N THR A 251 20.43 2.62 -1.43
CA THR A 251 20.75 4.02 -1.11
C THR A 251 21.98 4.49 -1.90
N ILE A 252 23.07 3.71 -1.91
CA ILE A 252 24.30 4.04 -2.64
C ILE A 252 24.04 4.13 -4.15
N THR A 253 23.28 3.19 -4.71
CA THR A 253 22.99 3.19 -6.16
C THR A 253 22.05 4.31 -6.60
N THR A 254 21.26 4.86 -5.67
CA THR A 254 20.30 5.93 -6.00
C THR A 254 20.87 7.33 -5.74
N PHE A 255 21.75 7.49 -4.73
CA PHE A 255 22.24 8.79 -4.26
C PHE A 255 23.77 8.96 -4.32
N GLY A 256 24.52 7.88 -4.58
CA GLY A 256 25.97 7.89 -4.84
C GLY A 256 26.23 8.07 -6.30
#